data_0f913869140da0bcfdc06007c60adf5c
#
_entry.id   0f913869140da0bcfdc06007c60adf5c
#
_cell.length_a   1.000
_cell.length_b   1.000
_cell.length_c   1.000
_cell.angle_alpha   90.00
_cell.angle_beta   90.00
_cell.angle_gamma   90.00
#
_symmetry.space_group_name_H-M   'P 1'
#
loop_
_entity.id
_entity.type
_entity.pdbx_description
1 polymer ?
#
loop_
_entity_poly.entity_id
_entity_poly.type
_entity_poly.pdbx_seq_one_letter_code
_entity_poly.pdbx_strand_id
1 'polypeptide(L)'
;MKILQVCHHYFPSVGGVGVHVKNISERLAREHEITVFTTDSSGVLPKEEEINGVLIRRFKCFSPNGAYYLSFEMLKELRQAQFDIVHGHNYHALPLLFSRYAKKKKFIVTPHYHRHGATLFRDTLIKLYKPLGGQIFRDADRVIAVSDYERSLLVEDFGIANGKVTVIPNGVDIKEFRCLRKAERNHRTILCVARLEEFKGVQYAIQVLPLLEEDIRLEIVGKGTYKAKLVRLARELGVEERVDFYQDLRERDMINRYANADIFVLLSKYEAYSLVVAEALAAKLPCIVANTSALREWVDNQNCFGINYPISRGLLANLINKVMGKKVGDVRLWDWDEVVKQLEIVYTA
;
A
#
# COMPACT_ATOMS: atom_id res chain seq x y z
N MET A 1 2.46 -6.65 -26.61
CA MET A 1 3.42 -7.50 -25.86
C MET A 1 2.66 -8.47 -24.98
N LYS A 2 3.26 -9.63 -24.69
CA LYS A 2 2.78 -10.55 -23.65
C LYS A 2 3.48 -10.21 -22.33
N ILE A 3 2.72 -9.79 -21.34
CA ILE A 3 3.24 -9.29 -20.05
C ILE A 3 2.69 -10.16 -18.93
N LEU A 4 3.60 -10.69 -18.10
CA LEU A 4 3.26 -11.40 -16.88
C LEU A 4 3.51 -10.51 -15.67
N GLN A 5 2.47 -10.25 -14.88
CA GLN A 5 2.56 -9.65 -13.55
C GLN A 5 2.60 -10.77 -12.51
N VAL A 6 3.55 -10.73 -11.57
CA VAL A 6 3.65 -11.74 -10.50
C VAL A 6 3.57 -11.06 -9.15
N CYS A 7 2.55 -11.39 -8.36
CA CYS A 7 2.32 -10.81 -7.04
C CYS A 7 1.79 -11.85 -6.04
N HIS A 8 1.79 -11.51 -4.76
CA HIS A 8 1.29 -12.39 -3.71
C HIS A 8 -0.21 -12.18 -3.42
N HIS A 9 -0.75 -11.02 -3.78
CA HIS A 9 -2.16 -10.67 -3.62
C HIS A 9 -2.68 -9.98 -4.88
N TYR A 10 -3.90 -10.34 -5.28
CA TYR A 10 -4.69 -9.70 -6.32
C TYR A 10 -6.16 -9.69 -5.92
N PHE A 11 -6.99 -8.91 -6.64
CA PHE A 11 -8.44 -8.88 -6.40
C PHE A 11 -9.05 -10.29 -6.29
N PRO A 12 -10.01 -10.53 -5.35
CA PRO A 12 -10.68 -9.61 -4.44
C PRO A 12 -9.92 -9.28 -3.14
N SER A 13 -8.71 -9.80 -2.95
CA SER A 13 -7.91 -9.49 -1.76
C SER A 13 -7.41 -8.05 -1.80
N VAL A 14 -7.74 -7.27 -0.76
CA VAL A 14 -7.40 -5.85 -0.67
C VAL A 14 -6.07 -5.65 0.04
N GLY A 15 -5.17 -4.88 -0.57
CA GLY A 15 -3.87 -4.50 -0.02
C GLY A 15 -3.10 -3.65 -1.02
N GLY A 16 -2.21 -2.75 -0.57
CA GLY A 16 -1.54 -1.77 -1.42
C GLY A 16 -0.89 -2.35 -2.69
N VAL A 17 -0.20 -3.50 -2.57
CA VAL A 17 0.41 -4.19 -3.73
C VAL A 17 -0.66 -4.73 -4.68
N GLY A 18 -1.73 -5.33 -4.15
CA GLY A 18 -2.84 -5.86 -4.96
C GLY A 18 -3.57 -4.73 -5.73
N VAL A 19 -3.81 -3.60 -5.07
CA VAL A 19 -4.39 -2.39 -5.70
C VAL A 19 -3.47 -1.87 -6.80
N HIS A 20 -2.16 -1.77 -6.55
CA HIS A 20 -1.18 -1.37 -7.56
C HIS A 20 -1.21 -2.30 -8.77
N VAL A 21 -1.06 -3.62 -8.57
CA VAL A 21 -1.02 -4.59 -9.68
C VAL A 21 -2.33 -4.61 -10.46
N LYS A 22 -3.49 -4.53 -9.79
CA LYS A 22 -4.80 -4.44 -10.44
C LYS A 22 -4.86 -3.23 -11.37
N ASN A 23 -4.56 -2.05 -10.83
CA ASN A 23 -4.69 -0.80 -11.58
C ASN A 23 -3.77 -0.73 -12.80
N ILE A 24 -2.52 -1.15 -12.67
CA ILE A 24 -1.62 -1.18 -13.83
C ILE A 24 -2.01 -2.27 -14.83
N SER A 25 -2.43 -3.46 -14.37
CA SER A 25 -2.78 -4.58 -15.25
C SER A 25 -4.00 -4.29 -16.11
N GLU A 26 -5.08 -3.78 -15.51
CA GLU A 26 -6.33 -3.46 -16.22
C GLU A 26 -6.14 -2.34 -17.25
N ARG A 27 -5.24 -1.39 -17.00
CA ARG A 27 -4.92 -0.32 -17.96
C ARG A 27 -3.99 -0.79 -19.07
N LEU A 28 -2.97 -1.58 -18.74
CA LEU A 28 -2.09 -2.21 -19.73
C LEU A 28 -2.84 -3.20 -20.64
N ALA A 29 -3.90 -3.85 -20.16
CA ALA A 29 -4.72 -4.78 -20.93
C ALA A 29 -5.48 -4.10 -22.09
N ARG A 30 -5.54 -2.77 -22.13
CA ARG A 30 -6.11 -2.03 -23.28
C ARG A 30 -5.27 -2.18 -24.55
N GLU A 31 -3.95 -2.42 -24.41
CA GLU A 31 -3.00 -2.47 -25.54
C GLU A 31 -2.11 -3.72 -25.54
N HIS A 32 -2.13 -4.51 -24.46
CA HIS A 32 -1.23 -5.65 -24.27
C HIS A 32 -1.99 -6.89 -23.76
N GLU A 33 -1.44 -8.07 -24.01
CA GLU A 33 -1.92 -9.34 -23.44
C GLU A 33 -1.35 -9.48 -22.02
N ILE A 34 -2.20 -9.34 -21.01
CA ILE A 34 -1.80 -9.33 -19.60
C ILE A 34 -2.24 -10.62 -18.91
N THR A 35 -1.28 -11.26 -18.27
CA THR A 35 -1.52 -12.37 -17.34
C THR A 35 -1.02 -11.99 -15.96
N VAL A 36 -1.82 -12.29 -14.92
CA VAL A 36 -1.43 -12.12 -13.51
C VAL A 36 -1.30 -13.49 -12.86
N PHE A 37 -0.11 -13.80 -12.35
CA PHE A 37 0.10 -14.94 -11.46
C PHE A 37 0.06 -14.43 -10.02
N THR A 38 -0.89 -14.95 -9.24
CA THR A 38 -1.06 -14.55 -7.83
C THR A 38 -1.30 -15.77 -6.94
N THR A 39 -1.26 -15.60 -5.64
CA THR A 39 -1.52 -16.67 -4.68
C THR A 39 -2.90 -16.55 -4.06
N ASP A 40 -3.49 -17.69 -3.73
CA ASP A 40 -4.70 -17.80 -2.91
C ASP A 40 -4.43 -18.71 -1.71
N SER A 41 -4.39 -18.12 -0.52
CA SER A 41 -4.23 -18.87 0.74
C SER A 41 -5.53 -19.48 1.24
N SER A 42 -6.69 -19.00 0.75
CA SER A 42 -8.01 -19.54 1.10
C SER A 42 -8.32 -20.84 0.33
N GLY A 43 -7.86 -20.93 -0.90
CA GLY A 43 -8.12 -22.03 -1.83
C GLY A 43 -9.57 -22.08 -2.33
N VAL A 44 -10.37 -21.00 -2.13
CA VAL A 44 -11.79 -20.95 -2.53
C VAL A 44 -12.03 -20.12 -3.79
N LEU A 45 -11.06 -19.31 -4.21
CA LEU A 45 -11.19 -18.49 -5.41
C LEU A 45 -10.99 -19.34 -6.69
N PRO A 46 -11.58 -18.93 -7.83
CA PRO A 46 -11.32 -19.58 -9.13
C PRO A 46 -9.82 -19.66 -9.43
N LYS A 47 -9.36 -20.82 -9.86
CA LYS A 47 -7.94 -21.00 -10.24
C LYS A 47 -7.55 -20.13 -11.43
N GLU A 48 -8.49 -19.95 -12.36
CA GLU A 48 -8.31 -19.11 -13.53
C GLU A 48 -9.61 -18.35 -13.82
N GLU A 49 -9.50 -17.09 -14.13
CA GLU A 49 -10.60 -16.22 -14.55
C GLU A 49 -10.06 -15.02 -15.33
N GLU A 50 -10.92 -14.40 -16.12
CA GLU A 50 -10.62 -13.14 -16.79
C GLU A 50 -11.45 -12.01 -16.23
N ILE A 51 -10.81 -10.92 -15.82
CA ILE A 51 -11.45 -9.70 -15.28
C ILE A 51 -10.86 -8.50 -16.00
N ASN A 52 -11.72 -7.69 -16.65
CA ASN A 52 -11.33 -6.45 -17.33
C ASN A 52 -10.17 -6.64 -18.33
N GLY A 53 -10.17 -7.76 -19.09
CA GLY A 53 -9.14 -8.09 -20.07
C GLY A 53 -7.84 -8.66 -19.49
N VAL A 54 -7.80 -8.93 -18.19
CA VAL A 54 -6.65 -9.51 -17.50
C VAL A 54 -6.92 -10.98 -17.20
N LEU A 55 -6.07 -11.88 -17.70
CA LEU A 55 -6.10 -13.30 -17.34
C LEU A 55 -5.44 -13.50 -15.97
N ILE A 56 -6.20 -13.95 -14.99
CA ILE A 56 -5.74 -14.15 -13.61
C ILE A 56 -5.60 -15.65 -13.36
N ARG A 57 -4.41 -16.07 -12.91
CA ARG A 57 -4.15 -17.45 -12.49
C ARG A 57 -3.74 -17.46 -11.01
N ARG A 58 -4.53 -18.18 -10.20
CA ARG A 58 -4.32 -18.27 -8.74
C ARG A 58 -3.75 -19.61 -8.34
N PHE A 59 -2.74 -19.55 -7.50
CA PHE A 59 -2.02 -20.73 -7.02
C PHE A 59 -2.20 -20.86 -5.52
N LYS A 60 -2.61 -22.05 -5.08
CA LYS A 60 -2.66 -22.35 -3.63
C LYS A 60 -1.29 -22.14 -3.03
N CYS A 61 -1.24 -21.52 -1.85
CA CYS A 61 0.02 -21.26 -1.16
C CYS A 61 -0.04 -21.58 0.34
N PHE A 62 1.12 -21.87 0.90
CA PHE A 62 1.33 -21.89 2.32
C PHE A 62 1.75 -20.49 2.78
N SER A 63 0.93 -19.86 3.64
CA SER A 63 1.09 -18.47 4.05
C SER A 63 0.80 -18.32 5.55
N PRO A 64 1.70 -18.77 6.43
CA PRO A 64 1.52 -18.68 7.88
C PRO A 64 1.44 -17.20 8.30
N ASN A 65 0.36 -16.86 9.01
CA ASN A 65 0.08 -15.48 9.46
C ASN A 65 0.15 -14.44 8.32
N GLY A 66 -0.26 -14.81 7.09
CA GLY A 66 -0.22 -13.91 5.94
C GLY A 66 1.19 -13.49 5.51
N ALA A 67 2.18 -14.40 5.59
CA ALA A 67 3.55 -14.12 5.20
C ALA A 67 4.11 -15.21 4.25
N TYR A 68 5.18 -14.84 3.51
CA TYR A 68 5.97 -15.69 2.62
C TYR A 68 5.28 -16.16 1.35
N TYR A 69 4.02 -16.60 1.39
CA TYR A 69 3.23 -17.03 0.22
C TYR A 69 3.94 -18.07 -0.64
N LEU A 70 4.35 -19.18 -0.02
CA LEU A 70 5.06 -20.27 -0.68
C LEU A 70 4.09 -21.10 -1.54
N SER A 71 4.32 -21.15 -2.84
CA SER A 71 3.57 -21.98 -3.78
C SER A 71 4.52 -22.71 -4.75
N PHE A 72 4.64 -24.02 -4.60
CA PHE A 72 5.43 -24.85 -5.53
C PHE A 72 4.74 -25.00 -6.89
N GLU A 73 3.40 -24.97 -6.92
CA GLU A 73 2.63 -24.97 -8.16
C GLU A 73 2.96 -23.72 -9.00
N MET A 74 2.93 -22.52 -8.38
CA MET A 74 3.34 -21.29 -9.05
C MET A 74 4.78 -21.36 -9.58
N LEU A 75 5.72 -21.88 -8.77
CA LEU A 75 7.11 -22.03 -9.19
C LEU A 75 7.25 -22.96 -10.40
N LYS A 76 6.50 -24.08 -10.45
CA LYS A 76 6.48 -25.00 -11.58
C LYS A 76 5.96 -24.33 -12.84
N GLU A 77 4.83 -23.62 -12.75
CA GLU A 77 4.23 -22.89 -13.85
C GLU A 77 5.15 -21.77 -14.37
N LEU A 78 5.78 -21.01 -13.47
CA LEU A 78 6.74 -19.96 -13.85
C LEU A 78 7.92 -20.51 -14.67
N ARG A 79 8.44 -21.69 -14.33
CA ARG A 79 9.53 -22.33 -15.09
C ARG A 79 9.16 -22.71 -16.51
N GLN A 80 7.88 -22.90 -16.78
CA GLN A 80 7.35 -23.24 -18.13
C GLN A 80 6.85 -21.99 -18.86
N ALA A 81 6.57 -20.92 -18.13
CA ALA A 81 6.01 -19.69 -18.67
C ALA A 81 7.01 -18.95 -19.57
N GLN A 82 6.47 -18.36 -20.65
CA GLN A 82 7.25 -17.55 -21.60
C GLN A 82 6.48 -16.28 -21.95
N PHE A 83 7.10 -15.14 -21.68
CA PHE A 83 6.53 -13.81 -21.88
C PHE A 83 7.56 -12.85 -22.47
N ASP A 84 7.11 -11.72 -23.04
CA ASP A 84 8.02 -10.67 -23.44
C ASP A 84 8.56 -9.96 -22.20
N ILE A 85 7.66 -9.58 -21.28
CA ILE A 85 7.97 -8.92 -20.02
C ILE A 85 7.49 -9.79 -18.85
N VAL A 86 8.33 -9.92 -17.82
CA VAL A 86 7.94 -10.42 -16.50
C VAL A 86 8.16 -9.31 -15.50
N HIS A 87 7.09 -8.88 -14.83
CA HIS A 87 7.13 -7.84 -13.81
C HIS A 87 6.74 -8.42 -12.45
N GLY A 88 7.70 -8.51 -11.55
CA GLY A 88 7.49 -9.07 -10.23
C GLY A 88 7.31 -8.01 -9.16
N HIS A 89 6.43 -8.27 -8.18
CA HIS A 89 6.05 -7.34 -7.12
C HIS A 89 6.23 -7.90 -5.73
N ASN A 90 6.59 -7.03 -4.78
CA ASN A 90 6.72 -7.25 -3.34
C ASN A 90 7.89 -8.14 -2.91
N TYR A 91 8.97 -7.50 -2.49
CA TYR A 91 10.18 -8.14 -1.97
C TYR A 91 9.95 -9.05 -0.75
N HIS A 92 8.93 -8.76 0.07
CA HIS A 92 8.63 -9.49 1.30
C HIS A 92 7.84 -10.79 1.07
N ALA A 93 7.62 -11.20 -0.20
CA ALA A 93 6.88 -12.40 -0.59
C ALA A 93 7.63 -13.22 -1.64
N LEU A 94 7.60 -14.55 -1.51
CA LEU A 94 8.32 -15.47 -2.40
C LEU A 94 7.89 -15.45 -3.87
N PRO A 95 6.64 -15.10 -4.26
CA PRO A 95 6.28 -14.94 -5.67
C PRO A 95 7.24 -14.07 -6.46
N LEU A 96 7.73 -12.95 -5.89
CA LEU A 96 8.75 -12.12 -6.56
C LEU A 96 10.05 -12.89 -6.79
N LEU A 97 10.54 -13.65 -5.82
CA LEU A 97 11.74 -14.48 -6.01
C LEU A 97 11.51 -15.52 -7.11
N PHE A 98 10.32 -16.12 -7.18
CA PHE A 98 9.99 -17.14 -8.17
C PHE A 98 9.84 -16.58 -9.57
N SER A 99 9.41 -15.33 -9.74
CA SER A 99 9.21 -14.69 -11.05
C SER A 99 10.48 -14.66 -11.91
N ARG A 100 11.65 -14.72 -11.28
CA ARG A 100 12.94 -14.77 -11.98
C ARG A 100 13.14 -16.03 -12.84
N TYR A 101 12.42 -17.11 -12.56
CA TYR A 101 12.55 -18.39 -13.31
C TYR A 101 11.71 -18.46 -14.57
N ALA A 102 10.79 -17.54 -14.82
CA ALA A 102 10.06 -17.48 -16.09
C ALA A 102 10.97 -17.08 -17.25
N LYS A 103 10.75 -17.64 -18.44
CA LYS A 103 11.43 -17.23 -19.66
C LYS A 103 10.91 -15.88 -20.11
N LYS A 104 11.80 -14.92 -20.36
CA LYS A 104 11.45 -13.54 -20.66
C LYS A 104 12.51 -12.83 -21.45
N LYS A 105 12.12 -11.79 -22.21
CA LYS A 105 13.05 -10.86 -22.87
C LYS A 105 13.52 -9.79 -21.87
N LYS A 106 12.62 -9.35 -20.98
CA LYS A 106 12.94 -8.35 -19.95
C LYS A 106 12.33 -8.69 -18.59
N PHE A 107 13.09 -8.50 -17.52
CA PHE A 107 12.67 -8.69 -16.13
C PHE A 107 12.63 -7.37 -15.39
N ILE A 108 11.44 -6.96 -14.94
CA ILE A 108 11.18 -5.74 -14.19
C ILE A 108 10.75 -6.10 -12.77
N VAL A 109 11.13 -5.28 -11.80
CA VAL A 109 10.82 -5.51 -10.39
C VAL A 109 10.33 -4.24 -9.73
N THR A 110 9.14 -4.28 -9.10
CA THR A 110 8.66 -3.26 -8.16
C THR A 110 8.63 -3.87 -6.76
N PRO A 111 9.64 -3.64 -5.92
CA PRO A 111 9.83 -4.39 -4.68
C PRO A 111 8.90 -3.98 -3.54
N HIS A 112 8.35 -2.77 -3.52
CA HIS A 112 7.59 -2.22 -2.39
C HIS A 112 8.33 -2.41 -1.06
N TYR A 113 9.64 -2.10 -1.08
CA TYR A 113 10.56 -2.40 0.00
C TYR A 113 10.56 -1.31 1.07
N HIS A 114 10.40 -1.70 2.33
CA HIS A 114 10.42 -0.78 3.47
C HIS A 114 11.34 -1.26 4.62
N ARG A 115 12.29 -2.14 4.34
CA ARG A 115 13.36 -2.66 5.23
C ARG A 115 12.86 -3.51 6.40
N HIS A 116 11.68 -3.25 6.97
CA HIS A 116 11.21 -3.83 8.21
C HIS A 116 10.08 -4.86 8.01
N GLY A 117 10.04 -5.87 8.87
CA GLY A 117 8.88 -6.77 9.03
C GLY A 117 7.88 -6.22 10.06
N ALA A 118 6.74 -6.89 10.20
CA ALA A 118 5.74 -6.54 11.20
C ALA A 118 6.15 -6.90 12.64
N THR A 119 7.18 -7.74 12.82
CA THR A 119 7.67 -8.20 14.12
C THR A 119 9.20 -8.36 14.09
N LEU A 120 9.85 -8.35 15.26
CA LEU A 120 11.29 -8.60 15.39
C LEU A 120 11.73 -9.93 14.76
N PHE A 121 10.91 -10.97 14.87
CA PHE A 121 11.16 -12.25 14.23
C PHE A 121 11.17 -12.13 12.70
N ARG A 122 10.20 -11.40 12.12
CA ARG A 122 10.17 -11.13 10.67
C ARG A 122 11.33 -10.26 10.22
N ASP A 123 11.78 -9.30 11.02
CA ASP A 123 12.99 -8.51 10.75
C ASP A 123 14.23 -9.40 10.62
N THR A 124 14.39 -10.38 11.54
CA THR A 124 15.49 -11.33 11.48
C THR A 124 15.43 -12.20 10.23
N LEU A 125 14.25 -12.70 9.87
CA LEU A 125 14.06 -13.47 8.64
C LEU A 125 14.34 -12.66 7.37
N ILE A 126 13.95 -11.38 7.33
CA ILE A 126 14.27 -10.49 6.20
C ILE A 126 15.78 -10.32 6.08
N LYS A 127 16.52 -10.16 7.18
CA LYS A 127 17.99 -10.08 7.17
C LYS A 127 18.62 -11.36 6.63
N LEU A 128 18.15 -12.54 7.03
CA LEU A 128 18.62 -13.83 6.52
C LEU A 128 18.26 -14.04 5.04
N TYR A 129 17.12 -13.54 4.60
CA TYR A 129 16.67 -13.59 3.22
C TYR A 129 17.43 -12.63 2.30
N LYS A 130 18.03 -11.56 2.84
CA LYS A 130 18.66 -10.47 2.06
C LYS A 130 19.67 -10.94 1.01
N PRO A 131 20.59 -11.90 1.28
CA PRO A 131 21.54 -12.40 0.26
C PRO A 131 20.85 -13.09 -0.92
N LEU A 132 19.81 -13.90 -0.64
CA LEU A 132 19.01 -14.60 -1.65
C LEU A 132 18.12 -13.61 -2.41
N GLY A 133 17.41 -12.75 -1.68
CA GLY A 133 16.56 -11.73 -2.26
C GLY A 133 17.32 -10.69 -3.08
N GLY A 134 18.57 -10.41 -2.73
CA GLY A 134 19.45 -9.53 -3.51
C GLY A 134 19.77 -10.05 -4.92
N GLN A 135 19.64 -11.37 -5.16
CA GLN A 135 19.76 -11.93 -6.51
C GLN A 135 18.65 -11.46 -7.45
N ILE A 136 17.45 -11.17 -6.93
CA ILE A 136 16.34 -10.63 -7.71
C ILE A 136 16.77 -9.35 -8.42
N PHE A 137 17.41 -8.45 -7.68
CA PHE A 137 17.86 -7.15 -8.21
C PHE A 137 19.05 -7.27 -9.16
N ARG A 138 19.88 -8.29 -9.01
CA ARG A 138 20.97 -8.57 -9.98
C ARG A 138 20.39 -9.03 -11.30
N ASP A 139 19.40 -9.92 -11.26
CA ASP A 139 18.77 -10.50 -12.46
C ASP A 139 17.81 -9.52 -13.16
N ALA A 140 17.26 -8.55 -12.44
CA ALA A 140 16.34 -7.57 -13.02
C ALA A 140 17.05 -6.66 -14.04
N ASP A 141 16.41 -6.37 -15.16
CA ASP A 141 16.87 -5.38 -16.14
C ASP A 141 16.63 -3.95 -15.61
N ARG A 142 15.48 -3.74 -14.95
CA ARG A 142 15.10 -2.47 -14.31
C ARG A 142 14.41 -2.74 -12.97
N VAL A 143 14.61 -1.83 -12.03
CA VAL A 143 13.93 -1.80 -10.74
C VAL A 143 13.11 -0.54 -10.64
N ILE A 144 11.85 -0.65 -10.26
CA ILE A 144 10.95 0.48 -10.08
C ILE A 144 10.73 0.70 -8.59
N ALA A 145 11.16 1.83 -8.09
CA ALA A 145 10.85 2.28 -6.74
C ALA A 145 9.60 3.16 -6.74
N VAL A 146 8.73 3.00 -5.74
CA VAL A 146 7.48 3.78 -5.65
C VAL A 146 7.67 5.12 -4.91
N SER A 147 8.88 5.39 -4.40
CA SER A 147 9.27 6.64 -3.74
C SER A 147 10.79 6.85 -3.79
N ASP A 148 11.25 8.06 -3.56
CA ASP A 148 12.68 8.35 -3.41
C ASP A 148 13.27 7.68 -2.16
N TYR A 149 12.47 7.56 -1.10
CA TYR A 149 12.83 6.81 0.09
C TYR A 149 13.11 5.34 -0.23
N GLU A 150 12.22 4.67 -0.97
CA GLU A 150 12.44 3.28 -1.37
C GLU A 150 13.68 3.16 -2.27
N ARG A 151 13.88 4.07 -3.23
CA ARG A 151 15.09 4.12 -4.06
C ARG A 151 16.35 4.16 -3.20
N SER A 152 16.39 5.04 -2.19
CA SER A 152 17.52 5.17 -1.29
C SER A 152 17.80 3.86 -0.54
N LEU A 153 16.76 3.20 -0.01
CA LEU A 153 16.89 1.92 0.65
C LEU A 153 17.44 0.81 -0.27
N LEU A 154 16.98 0.78 -1.52
CA LEU A 154 17.44 -0.21 -2.51
C LEU A 154 18.93 -0.03 -2.83
N VAL A 155 19.38 1.20 -2.98
CA VAL A 155 20.81 1.50 -3.18
C VAL A 155 21.62 1.14 -1.94
N GLU A 156 21.20 1.57 -0.75
CA GLU A 156 21.90 1.33 0.51
C GLU A 156 21.98 -0.16 0.86
N ASP A 157 20.89 -0.88 0.74
CA ASP A 157 20.75 -2.24 1.26
C ASP A 157 21.25 -3.31 0.29
N PHE A 158 21.16 -3.06 -1.02
CA PHE A 158 21.48 -4.04 -2.06
C PHE A 158 22.57 -3.58 -3.04
N GLY A 159 23.07 -2.37 -2.92
CA GLY A 159 24.11 -1.83 -3.80
C GLY A 159 23.65 -1.70 -5.26
N ILE A 160 22.35 -1.45 -5.50
CA ILE A 160 21.81 -1.33 -6.86
C ILE A 160 22.30 0.00 -7.46
N ALA A 161 22.84 -0.05 -8.67
CA ALA A 161 23.27 1.15 -9.37
C ALA A 161 22.09 2.11 -9.60
N ASN A 162 22.26 3.40 -9.33
CA ASN A 162 21.21 4.42 -9.49
C ASN A 162 20.55 4.41 -10.88
N GLY A 163 21.32 4.20 -11.95
CA GLY A 163 20.79 4.12 -13.32
C GLY A 163 19.92 2.89 -13.60
N LYS A 164 19.88 1.91 -12.69
CA LYS A 164 19.01 0.73 -12.78
C LYS A 164 17.67 0.95 -12.07
N VAL A 165 17.57 1.95 -11.20
CA VAL A 165 16.36 2.26 -10.41
C VAL A 165 15.66 3.47 -11.01
N THR A 166 14.39 3.31 -11.37
CA THR A 166 13.51 4.39 -11.80
C THR A 166 12.43 4.61 -10.73
N VAL A 167 12.17 5.86 -10.35
CA VAL A 167 11.08 6.17 -9.42
C VAL A 167 9.81 6.40 -10.22
N ILE A 168 8.81 5.55 -9.99
CA ILE A 168 7.45 5.70 -10.53
C ILE A 168 6.48 5.56 -9.36
N PRO A 169 5.94 6.66 -8.85
CA PRO A 169 4.98 6.64 -7.74
C PRO A 169 3.71 5.85 -8.10
N ASN A 170 2.99 5.41 -7.07
CA ASN A 170 1.67 4.83 -7.30
C ASN A 170 0.67 5.91 -7.71
N GLY A 171 -0.29 5.52 -8.53
CA GLY A 171 -1.40 6.39 -8.95
C GLY A 171 -2.56 6.39 -7.97
N VAL A 172 -3.48 7.32 -8.19
CA VAL A 172 -4.81 7.36 -7.56
C VAL A 172 -5.85 7.78 -8.59
N ASP A 173 -7.07 7.23 -8.51
CA ASP A 173 -8.18 7.61 -9.41
C ASP A 173 -8.80 8.94 -8.94
N ILE A 174 -8.11 10.04 -9.20
CA ILE A 174 -8.43 11.40 -8.68
C ILE A 174 -9.90 11.78 -8.93
N LYS A 175 -10.45 11.39 -10.09
CA LYS A 175 -11.82 11.73 -10.50
C LYS A 175 -12.87 11.11 -9.56
N GLU A 176 -12.64 9.89 -9.10
CA GLU A 176 -13.57 9.19 -8.22
C GLU A 176 -13.71 9.87 -6.85
N PHE A 177 -12.60 10.40 -6.33
CA PHE A 177 -12.59 11.10 -5.04
C PHE A 177 -13.15 12.53 -5.11
N ARG A 178 -13.13 13.19 -6.28
CA ARG A 178 -13.61 14.58 -6.44
C ARG A 178 -15.12 14.70 -6.67
N CYS A 179 -15.79 13.64 -7.07
CA CYS A 179 -17.22 13.67 -7.45
C CYS A 179 -18.19 13.58 -6.26
N LEU A 180 -17.70 13.40 -5.04
CA LEU A 180 -18.54 13.15 -3.88
C LEU A 180 -18.83 14.42 -3.10
N ARG A 181 -20.10 14.53 -2.62
CA ARG A 181 -20.51 15.58 -1.70
C ARG A 181 -20.38 15.08 -0.27
N LYS A 182 -19.85 15.91 0.59
CA LYS A 182 -19.82 15.67 2.03
C LYS A 182 -21.24 15.73 2.57
N ALA A 183 -21.63 14.70 3.33
CA ALA A 183 -22.93 14.69 4.03
C ALA A 183 -22.86 15.64 5.24
N GLU A 184 -23.99 16.28 5.58
CA GLU A 184 -24.12 17.02 6.84
C GLU A 184 -24.09 16.05 8.00
N ARG A 185 -23.25 16.33 9.01
CA ARG A 185 -23.07 15.51 10.21
C ARG A 185 -22.98 16.39 11.45
N ASN A 186 -23.45 15.87 12.60
CA ASN A 186 -23.40 16.55 13.88
C ASN A 186 -22.06 16.35 14.60
N HIS A 187 -21.06 15.74 13.97
CA HIS A 187 -19.76 15.44 14.52
C HIS A 187 -18.66 15.59 13.48
N ARG A 188 -17.46 15.85 13.94
CA ARG A 188 -16.24 15.88 13.13
C ARG A 188 -15.57 14.51 13.14
N THR A 189 -15.01 14.11 12.02
CA THR A 189 -14.47 12.76 11.83
C THR A 189 -12.97 12.76 11.49
N ILE A 190 -12.20 12.07 12.32
CA ILE A 190 -10.85 11.63 11.98
C ILE A 190 -10.95 10.30 11.25
N LEU A 191 -10.41 10.20 10.04
CA LEU A 191 -10.33 8.95 9.30
C LEU A 191 -8.92 8.36 9.39
N CYS A 192 -8.84 7.07 9.70
CA CYS A 192 -7.61 6.29 9.68
C CYS A 192 -7.82 5.03 8.85
N VAL A 193 -7.04 4.84 7.78
CA VAL A 193 -7.13 3.67 6.89
C VAL A 193 -5.80 2.95 6.90
N ALA A 194 -5.75 1.73 7.47
CA ALA A 194 -4.52 0.96 7.57
C ALA A 194 -4.79 -0.52 7.86
N ARG A 195 -3.83 -1.39 7.55
CA ARG A 195 -3.78 -2.71 8.17
C ARG A 195 -3.63 -2.54 9.69
N LEU A 196 -4.41 -3.28 10.47
CA LEU A 196 -4.36 -3.17 11.93
C LEU A 196 -3.19 -3.99 12.49
N GLU A 197 -2.00 -3.40 12.35
CA GLU A 197 -0.72 -3.87 12.84
C GLU A 197 -0.12 -2.77 13.73
N GLU A 198 0.66 -3.14 14.75
CA GLU A 198 1.17 -2.18 15.74
C GLU A 198 1.98 -1.03 15.11
N PHE A 199 2.84 -1.35 14.12
CA PHE A 199 3.68 -0.34 13.45
C PHE A 199 2.90 0.65 12.58
N LYS A 200 1.61 0.40 12.31
CA LYS A 200 0.72 1.33 11.58
C LYS A 200 0.24 2.50 12.45
N GLY A 201 0.49 2.47 13.75
CA GLY A 201 0.32 3.61 14.64
C GLY A 201 -1.13 4.02 14.94
N VAL A 202 -2.12 3.15 14.63
CA VAL A 202 -3.55 3.43 14.89
C VAL A 202 -3.83 3.66 16.38
N GLN A 203 -3.07 3.03 17.27
CA GLN A 203 -3.17 3.25 18.72
C GLN A 203 -2.96 4.72 19.12
N TYR A 204 -2.13 5.48 18.42
CA TYR A 204 -1.91 6.89 18.72
C TYR A 204 -3.14 7.76 18.39
N ALA A 205 -3.88 7.40 17.33
CA ALA A 205 -5.14 8.07 17.00
C ALA A 205 -6.24 7.82 18.05
N ILE A 206 -6.25 6.62 18.67
CA ILE A 206 -7.15 6.33 19.80
C ILE A 206 -6.69 7.08 21.06
N GLN A 207 -5.39 7.05 21.36
CA GLN A 207 -4.81 7.66 22.55
C GLN A 207 -4.97 9.17 22.62
N VAL A 208 -5.19 9.85 21.51
CA VAL A 208 -5.37 11.31 21.47
C VAL A 208 -6.81 11.73 21.71
N LEU A 209 -7.82 10.86 21.50
CA LEU A 209 -9.24 11.21 21.62
C LEU A 209 -9.65 11.84 22.95
N PRO A 210 -9.14 11.37 24.14
CA PRO A 210 -9.46 12.03 25.42
C PRO A 210 -9.01 13.49 25.51
N LEU A 211 -8.12 13.95 24.65
CA LEU A 211 -7.60 15.33 24.60
C LEU A 211 -8.32 16.20 23.56
N LEU A 212 -9.25 15.63 22.81
CA LEU A 212 -10.01 16.30 21.76
C LEU A 212 -11.46 16.53 22.20
N GLU A 213 -12.13 17.50 21.57
CA GLU A 213 -13.54 17.82 21.82
C GLU A 213 -14.45 16.59 21.63
N GLU A 214 -15.55 16.51 22.38
CA GLU A 214 -16.42 15.32 22.47
C GLU A 214 -17.14 15.00 21.14
N ASP A 215 -17.36 15.99 20.29
CA ASP A 215 -17.95 15.82 18.98
C ASP A 215 -16.99 15.21 17.93
N ILE A 216 -15.71 15.02 18.26
CA ILE A 216 -14.75 14.37 17.37
C ILE A 216 -14.81 12.86 17.52
N ARG A 217 -15.07 12.17 16.42
CA ARG A 217 -15.09 10.70 16.30
C ARG A 217 -13.90 10.21 15.48
N LEU A 218 -13.51 8.95 15.68
CA LEU A 218 -12.47 8.27 14.94
C LEU A 218 -13.05 7.10 14.17
N GLU A 219 -13.00 7.17 12.85
CA GLU A 219 -13.32 6.06 11.96
C GLU A 219 -12.03 5.34 11.57
N ILE A 220 -11.94 4.04 11.87
CA ILE A 220 -10.80 3.18 11.55
C ILE A 220 -11.25 2.16 10.52
N VAL A 221 -10.64 2.20 9.33
CA VAL A 221 -10.93 1.22 8.27
C VAL A 221 -9.73 0.30 8.10
N GLY A 222 -9.97 -1.00 8.30
CA GLY A 222 -8.95 -2.00 8.09
C GLY A 222 -9.13 -3.26 8.92
N LYS A 223 -8.27 -4.24 8.64
CA LYS A 223 -8.21 -5.53 9.35
C LYS A 223 -6.77 -5.87 9.74
N GLY A 224 -6.63 -6.69 10.77
CA GLY A 224 -5.32 -7.15 11.24
C GLY A 224 -5.37 -7.68 12.66
N THR A 225 -4.26 -8.32 13.06
CA THR A 225 -4.15 -9.02 14.35
C THR A 225 -4.17 -8.08 15.55
N TYR A 226 -3.89 -6.80 15.35
CA TYR A 226 -3.84 -5.79 16.40
C TYR A 226 -5.22 -5.22 16.79
N LYS A 227 -6.31 -5.55 16.04
CA LYS A 227 -7.67 -5.03 16.27
C LYS A 227 -8.16 -5.21 17.70
N ALA A 228 -7.99 -6.42 18.26
CA ALA A 228 -8.44 -6.71 19.63
C ALA A 228 -7.77 -5.81 20.69
N LYS A 229 -6.47 -5.49 20.50
CA LYS A 229 -5.75 -4.57 21.37
C LYS A 229 -6.25 -3.13 21.22
N LEU A 230 -6.58 -2.69 20.01
CA LEU A 230 -7.11 -1.35 19.75
C LEU A 230 -8.50 -1.16 20.37
N VAL A 231 -9.39 -2.15 20.26
CA VAL A 231 -10.71 -2.13 20.91
C VAL A 231 -10.58 -2.05 22.44
N ARG A 232 -9.67 -2.85 23.01
CA ARG A 232 -9.40 -2.79 24.45
C ARG A 232 -8.86 -1.42 24.86
N LEU A 233 -7.91 -0.86 24.10
CA LEU A 233 -7.35 0.47 24.37
C LEU A 233 -8.42 1.57 24.36
N ALA A 234 -9.37 1.54 23.40
CA ALA A 234 -10.47 2.49 23.35
C ALA A 234 -11.33 2.43 24.62
N ARG A 235 -11.62 1.20 25.10
CA ARG A 235 -12.38 0.97 26.33
C ARG A 235 -11.61 1.44 27.57
N GLU A 236 -10.33 1.10 27.70
CA GLU A 236 -9.47 1.53 28.82
C GLU A 236 -9.35 3.06 28.93
N LEU A 237 -9.50 3.76 27.82
CA LEU A 237 -9.48 5.23 27.76
C LEU A 237 -10.88 5.88 27.85
N GLY A 238 -11.96 5.09 27.94
CA GLY A 238 -13.34 5.57 28.00
C GLY A 238 -13.81 6.29 26.74
N VAL A 239 -13.28 5.90 25.56
CA VAL A 239 -13.60 6.54 24.26
C VAL A 239 -14.21 5.57 23.24
N GLU A 240 -14.66 4.38 23.68
CA GLU A 240 -15.20 3.35 22.78
C GLU A 240 -16.41 3.84 21.98
N GLU A 241 -17.25 4.69 22.54
CA GLU A 241 -18.42 5.26 21.86
C GLU A 241 -18.04 6.30 20.76
N ARG A 242 -16.77 6.71 20.73
CA ARG A 242 -16.21 7.65 19.75
C ARG A 242 -15.35 6.97 18.70
N VAL A 243 -15.23 5.61 18.71
CA VAL A 243 -14.35 4.85 17.80
C VAL A 243 -15.15 3.82 17.02
N ASP A 244 -15.22 4.00 15.71
CA ASP A 244 -15.89 3.09 14.81
C ASP A 244 -14.87 2.27 14.00
N PHE A 245 -15.04 0.93 13.96
CA PHE A 245 -14.18 0.02 13.20
C PHE A 245 -14.93 -0.55 12.00
N TYR A 246 -14.37 -0.34 10.82
CA TYR A 246 -14.88 -0.87 9.55
C TYR A 246 -13.86 -1.81 8.92
N GLN A 247 -14.35 -2.82 8.20
CA GLN A 247 -13.53 -3.75 7.43
C GLN A 247 -14.27 -4.24 6.19
N ASP A 248 -13.53 -4.68 5.19
CA ASP A 248 -14.03 -5.28 3.94
C ASP A 248 -15.11 -4.40 3.25
N LEU A 249 -14.89 -3.08 3.26
CA LEU A 249 -15.76 -2.11 2.59
C LEU A 249 -15.65 -2.28 1.07
N ARG A 250 -16.79 -2.10 0.37
CA ARG A 250 -16.78 -1.93 -1.08
C ARG A 250 -16.07 -0.63 -1.44
N GLU A 251 -15.52 -0.54 -2.61
CA GLU A 251 -14.77 0.63 -3.11
C GLU A 251 -15.56 1.94 -2.94
N ARG A 252 -16.85 1.95 -3.34
CA ARG A 252 -17.72 3.10 -3.15
C ARG A 252 -17.91 3.51 -1.69
N ASP A 253 -18.03 2.52 -0.79
CA ASP A 253 -18.19 2.79 0.64
C ASP A 253 -16.91 3.36 1.24
N MET A 254 -15.74 2.88 0.75
CA MET A 254 -14.43 3.43 1.13
C MET A 254 -14.28 4.88 0.66
N ILE A 255 -14.59 5.17 -0.59
CA ILE A 255 -14.55 6.53 -1.14
C ILE A 255 -15.46 7.47 -0.35
N ASN A 256 -16.67 7.00 0.04
CA ASN A 256 -17.58 7.74 0.91
C ASN A 256 -16.98 8.07 2.28
N ARG A 257 -16.14 7.20 2.87
CA ARG A 257 -15.45 7.51 4.13
C ARG A 257 -14.49 8.68 3.97
N TYR A 258 -13.69 8.67 2.91
CA TYR A 258 -12.82 9.82 2.61
C TYR A 258 -13.60 11.10 2.38
N ALA A 259 -14.69 11.07 1.62
CA ALA A 259 -15.52 12.25 1.32
C ALA A 259 -16.16 12.88 2.57
N ASN A 260 -16.47 12.05 3.57
CA ASN A 260 -17.18 12.47 4.77
C ASN A 260 -16.28 12.76 5.97
N ALA A 261 -14.98 12.50 5.90
CA ALA A 261 -14.04 12.84 6.95
C ALA A 261 -13.70 14.35 6.97
N ASP A 262 -13.14 14.82 8.08
CA ASP A 262 -12.65 16.19 8.25
C ASP A 262 -11.12 16.26 8.24
N ILE A 263 -10.48 15.16 8.59
CA ILE A 263 -9.04 15.00 8.60
C ILE A 263 -8.65 13.53 8.43
N PHE A 264 -7.56 13.29 7.74
CA PHE A 264 -6.95 11.96 7.61
C PHE A 264 -5.71 11.85 8.49
N VAL A 265 -5.57 10.73 9.22
CA VAL A 265 -4.43 10.50 10.12
C VAL A 265 -3.79 9.16 9.84
N LEU A 266 -2.47 9.14 9.53
CA LEU A 266 -1.69 7.93 9.35
C LEU A 266 -0.34 8.04 10.07
N LEU A 267 -0.20 7.31 11.17
CA LEU A 267 0.97 7.38 12.04
C LEU A 267 1.85 6.14 11.92
N SER A 268 1.96 5.61 10.70
CA SER A 268 2.78 4.42 10.39
C SER A 268 4.26 4.71 10.62
N LYS A 269 4.97 3.76 11.22
CA LYS A 269 6.41 3.84 11.41
C LYS A 269 7.18 3.54 10.11
N TYR A 270 6.61 2.71 9.26
CA TYR A 270 7.23 2.27 8.00
C TYR A 270 6.21 2.24 6.87
N GLU A 271 6.51 2.93 5.77
CA GLU A 271 5.77 2.89 4.50
C GLU A 271 6.77 2.96 3.34
N ALA A 272 6.45 2.29 2.23
CA ALA A 272 7.20 2.46 0.98
C ALA A 272 6.65 3.61 0.12
N TYR A 273 5.35 3.96 0.27
CA TYR A 273 4.68 5.07 -0.44
C TYR A 273 3.50 5.62 0.36
N SER A 274 2.48 4.81 0.55
CA SER A 274 1.17 5.09 1.15
C SER A 274 0.10 5.59 0.17
N LEU A 275 -0.58 4.65 -0.50
CA LEU A 275 -1.74 4.92 -1.36
C LEU A 275 -2.84 5.68 -0.61
N VAL A 276 -3.11 5.32 0.64
CA VAL A 276 -4.18 5.92 1.45
C VAL A 276 -3.97 7.42 1.76
N VAL A 277 -2.71 7.91 1.75
CA VAL A 277 -2.41 9.35 1.83
C VAL A 277 -2.72 10.03 0.50
N ALA A 278 -2.35 9.40 -0.63
CA ALA A 278 -2.70 9.90 -1.96
C ALA A 278 -4.22 9.99 -2.15
N GLU A 279 -4.96 8.97 -1.71
CA GLU A 279 -6.42 8.92 -1.72
C GLU A 279 -7.05 10.04 -0.86
N ALA A 280 -6.53 10.24 0.36
CA ALA A 280 -6.99 11.32 1.25
C ALA A 280 -6.77 12.70 0.62
N LEU A 281 -5.60 12.95 0.05
CA LEU A 281 -5.30 14.22 -0.65
C LEU A 281 -6.13 14.39 -1.93
N ALA A 282 -6.42 13.31 -2.67
CA ALA A 282 -7.34 13.32 -3.81
C ALA A 282 -8.76 13.70 -3.38
N ALA A 283 -9.21 13.22 -2.21
CA ALA A 283 -10.47 13.59 -1.59
C ALA A 283 -10.47 14.99 -0.96
N LYS A 284 -9.36 15.75 -1.09
CA LYS A 284 -9.19 17.08 -0.48
C LYS A 284 -9.23 17.08 1.06
N LEU A 285 -8.85 15.97 1.67
CA LEU A 285 -8.69 15.89 3.13
C LEU A 285 -7.32 16.39 3.56
N PRO A 286 -7.23 17.27 4.57
CA PRO A 286 -5.96 17.57 5.22
C PRO A 286 -5.44 16.32 5.92
N CYS A 287 -4.13 16.07 5.80
CA CYS A 287 -3.50 14.87 6.32
C CYS A 287 -2.54 15.18 7.47
N ILE A 288 -2.52 14.30 8.48
CA ILE A 288 -1.43 14.24 9.46
C ILE A 288 -0.77 12.88 9.33
N VAL A 289 0.54 12.90 9.10
CA VAL A 289 1.33 11.67 8.93
C VAL A 289 2.54 11.65 9.88
N ALA A 290 3.01 10.46 10.21
CA ALA A 290 4.30 10.35 10.88
C ALA A 290 5.42 10.85 9.94
N ASN A 291 6.31 11.71 10.43
CA ASN A 291 7.44 12.23 9.66
C ASN A 291 8.57 11.19 9.57
N THR A 292 8.27 10.02 8.99
CA THR A 292 9.18 8.88 8.87
C THR A 292 9.04 8.23 7.49
N SER A 293 10.02 7.41 7.11
CA SER A 293 9.98 6.60 5.88
C SER A 293 9.51 7.41 4.66
N ALA A 294 8.79 6.81 3.73
CA ALA A 294 8.21 7.52 2.58
C ALA A 294 7.10 8.51 2.95
N LEU A 295 6.55 8.45 4.19
CA LEU A 295 5.53 9.41 4.62
C LEU A 295 6.07 10.84 4.68
N ARG A 296 7.37 11.03 4.95
CA ARG A 296 7.99 12.35 4.96
C ARG A 296 7.96 13.06 3.61
N GLU A 297 7.87 12.32 2.51
CA GLU A 297 7.79 12.88 1.16
C GLU A 297 6.43 13.56 0.88
N TRP A 298 5.40 13.22 1.66
CA TRP A 298 4.08 13.86 1.59
C TRP A 298 3.99 15.17 2.38
N VAL A 299 4.91 15.42 3.33
CA VAL A 299 4.84 16.56 4.24
C VAL A 299 5.20 17.84 3.51
N ASP A 300 4.21 18.71 3.30
CA ASP A 300 4.33 20.04 2.70
C ASP A 300 3.97 21.18 3.65
N ASN A 301 3.44 20.85 4.87
CA ASN A 301 2.95 21.79 5.89
C ASN A 301 1.80 22.71 5.43
N GLN A 302 1.15 22.37 4.32
CA GLN A 302 -0.02 23.06 3.78
C GLN A 302 -1.22 22.10 3.69
N ASN A 303 -1.03 20.94 3.09
CA ASN A 303 -2.03 19.92 2.87
C ASN A 303 -1.78 18.66 3.72
N CYS A 304 -0.49 18.33 3.92
CA CYS A 304 -0.03 17.20 4.70
C CYS A 304 0.99 17.66 5.76
N PHE A 305 0.71 17.34 7.01
CA PHE A 305 1.47 17.79 8.17
C PHE A 305 2.19 16.63 8.83
N GLY A 306 3.47 16.82 9.15
CA GLY A 306 4.31 15.79 9.76
C GLY A 306 4.33 15.86 11.29
N ILE A 307 4.31 14.70 11.94
CA ILE A 307 4.59 14.57 13.38
C ILE A 307 5.73 13.58 13.62
N ASN A 308 6.71 13.96 14.45
CA ASN A 308 7.90 13.13 14.68
C ASN A 308 7.65 12.03 15.73
N TYR A 309 8.34 10.90 15.56
CA TYR A 309 8.45 9.87 16.61
C TYR A 309 9.47 10.28 17.71
N PRO A 310 9.20 9.92 18.95
CA PRO A 310 7.99 9.28 19.48
C PRO A 310 6.78 10.20 19.44
N ILE A 311 5.60 9.64 19.05
CA ILE A 311 4.36 10.43 18.95
C ILE A 311 3.91 10.92 20.31
N SER A 312 3.97 12.24 20.53
CA SER A 312 3.41 12.88 21.72
C SER A 312 1.91 13.11 21.54
N ARG A 313 1.09 12.62 22.48
CA ARG A 313 -0.37 12.80 22.48
C ARG A 313 -0.77 14.28 22.46
N GLY A 314 -0.11 15.12 23.29
CA GLY A 314 -0.40 16.55 23.34
C GLY A 314 -0.05 17.27 22.05
N LEU A 315 1.11 16.96 21.44
CA LEU A 315 1.48 17.54 20.13
C LEU A 315 0.52 17.08 19.02
N LEU A 316 0.10 15.82 19.03
CA LEU A 316 -0.87 15.29 18.07
C LEU A 316 -2.23 15.97 18.24
N ALA A 317 -2.73 16.16 19.47
CA ALA A 317 -3.99 16.87 19.75
C ALA A 317 -3.94 18.31 19.22
N ASN A 318 -2.88 19.04 19.53
CA ASN A 318 -2.69 20.41 19.05
C ASN A 318 -2.65 20.46 17.51
N LEU A 319 -1.98 19.50 16.88
CA LEU A 319 -1.88 19.44 15.41
C LEU A 319 -3.23 19.10 14.78
N ILE A 320 -4.00 18.16 15.34
CA ILE A 320 -5.36 17.84 14.89
C ILE A 320 -6.25 19.07 14.97
N ASN A 321 -6.31 19.75 16.11
CA ASN A 321 -7.11 20.97 16.30
C ASN A 321 -6.71 22.10 15.33
N LYS A 322 -5.41 22.24 15.04
CA LYS A 322 -4.90 23.23 14.09
C LYS A 322 -5.25 22.92 12.63
N VAL A 323 -5.33 21.64 12.27
CA VAL A 323 -5.42 21.17 10.88
C VAL A 323 -6.86 20.79 10.50
N MET A 324 -7.67 20.35 11.45
CA MET A 324 -9.07 19.95 11.22
C MET A 324 -9.87 21.08 10.58
N GLY A 325 -10.57 20.74 9.49
CA GLY A 325 -11.36 21.71 8.74
C GLY A 325 -10.57 22.62 7.79
N LYS A 326 -9.25 22.49 7.71
CA LYS A 326 -8.47 23.21 6.70
C LYS A 326 -8.85 22.77 5.29
N LYS A 327 -8.87 23.72 4.37
CA LYS A 327 -9.04 23.42 2.94
C LYS A 327 -7.71 22.95 2.35
N VAL A 328 -7.75 21.83 1.64
CA VAL A 328 -6.61 21.32 0.88
C VAL A 328 -6.54 22.01 -0.47
N GLY A 329 -5.38 22.59 -0.77
CA GLY A 329 -5.05 23.20 -2.05
C GLY A 329 -4.83 22.17 -3.16
N ASP A 330 -4.18 22.60 -4.23
CA ASP A 330 -3.78 21.68 -5.29
C ASP A 330 -2.51 20.94 -4.89
N VAL A 331 -2.61 19.60 -4.93
CA VAL A 331 -1.50 18.68 -4.70
C VAL A 331 -1.22 17.93 -5.99
N ARG A 332 0.03 17.84 -6.39
CA ARG A 332 0.42 16.99 -7.52
C ARG A 332 0.30 15.55 -7.11
N LEU A 333 -0.67 14.86 -7.67
CA LEU A 333 -0.87 13.43 -7.54
C LEU A 333 -0.70 12.79 -8.91
N TRP A 334 -0.15 11.59 -8.92
CA TRP A 334 -0.10 10.77 -10.12
C TRP A 334 -1.44 10.06 -10.30
N ASP A 335 -1.98 10.05 -11.52
CA ASP A 335 -3.06 9.13 -11.81
C ASP A 335 -2.50 7.82 -12.41
N TRP A 336 -3.34 6.78 -12.42
CA TRP A 336 -2.89 5.48 -12.88
C TRP A 336 -2.55 5.43 -14.39
N ASP A 337 -3.17 6.27 -15.23
CA ASP A 337 -2.84 6.34 -16.65
C ASP A 337 -1.46 6.98 -16.86
N GLU A 338 -1.07 7.95 -16.03
CA GLU A 338 0.29 8.51 -16.02
C GLU A 338 1.32 7.45 -15.59
N VAL A 339 1.00 6.68 -14.54
CA VAL A 339 1.85 5.57 -14.05
C VAL A 339 2.10 4.55 -15.17
N VAL A 340 1.04 4.13 -15.86
CA VAL A 340 1.13 3.14 -16.94
C VAL A 340 1.98 3.66 -18.11
N LYS A 341 1.84 4.91 -18.51
CA LYS A 341 2.70 5.53 -19.53
C LYS A 341 4.19 5.46 -19.17
N GLN A 342 4.53 5.70 -17.90
CA GLN A 342 5.92 5.57 -17.44
C GLN A 342 6.39 4.11 -17.41
N LEU A 343 5.51 3.18 -17.05
CA LEU A 343 5.82 1.75 -17.09
C LEU A 343 6.09 1.28 -18.51
N GLU A 344 5.31 1.72 -19.51
CA GLU A 344 5.51 1.37 -20.93
C GLU A 344 6.87 1.87 -21.44
N ILE A 345 7.31 3.06 -21.05
CA ILE A 345 8.66 3.54 -21.35
C ILE A 345 9.71 2.59 -20.77
N VAL A 346 9.55 2.15 -19.52
CA VAL A 346 10.48 1.20 -18.90
C VAL A 346 10.42 -0.18 -19.58
N TYR A 347 9.25 -0.63 -20.04
CA TYR A 347 9.08 -1.91 -20.71
C TYR A 347 9.71 -1.92 -22.11
N THR A 348 9.74 -0.80 -22.80
CA THR A 348 10.25 -0.67 -24.17
C THR A 348 11.71 -0.21 -24.25
N ALA A 349 12.22 0.51 -23.26
CA ALA A 349 13.64 0.92 -23.18
C ALA A 349 14.58 -0.26 -22.93
#